data_1c266f1a6c27fc4d7b54931d96e790c2
#
_entry.id   1c266f1a6c27fc4d7b54931d96e790c2
#
_cell.length_a   1.000
_cell.length_b   1.000
_cell.length_c   1.000
_cell.angle_alpha   90.00
_cell.angle_beta   90.00
_cell.angle_gamma   90.00
#
_symmetry.space_group_name_H-M   'P 1'
#
loop_
_entity.id
_entity.type
_entity.pdbx_description
1 polymer ?
#
loop_
_entity_poly.entity_id
_entity_poly.type
_entity_poly.pdbx_seq_one_letter_code
_entity_poly.pdbx_strand_id
1 'polypeptide(L)'
;METDEGASAGDHQAQVIVVGAGPAGSAAALHLARAGVDVLLLEKGTSPRDKVCGDGLTPRGVQQLVRMGVDIDAPGWMRTKGMRWVCGGRQVHIDWPRSGSHPDFGLTRSRRDFDDILARQAVAAGARLLLGTKATGPLTDRAGRITGVSAVVGADRQPRNYHASVVIAADGASARTALAMGLERDPSRPVATAARRYYRSEARTHDPYLELWADLLCSRTGRDLPGYGWIFPLGDGRVNVGLGALPHRRHGAVDLRATMEQWVTRLPPHWEMREENADSPLRSAALPMGFNRRPQYRRGLLLVGDSGGMVSPWSGEGIVQAMEAGEIAAETVALALQRPGGAGREQALHQYASEVNRRWGRYYRLGNTVAELVFARYGYRPLLNRRVMASPTLVHALARLLTHGTDAPSGDLIDTVVRGLVRMVPAPRRHAGGLGVRRR
;
A
#
# COMPACT_ATOMS: atom_id res chain seq x y z
N MET A 1 3.82 5.94 -26.62
CA MET A 1 4.56 5.16 -25.61
C MET A 1 5.95 4.97 -26.19
N GLU A 2 6.82 5.93 -25.89
CA GLU A 2 8.16 6.00 -26.46
C GLU A 2 9.11 5.07 -25.70
N THR A 3 9.81 4.24 -26.44
CA THR A 3 10.99 3.54 -25.93
C THR A 3 12.18 4.49 -26.08
N ASP A 4 13.06 4.55 -25.06
CA ASP A 4 14.16 5.52 -24.88
C ASP A 4 15.28 5.43 -25.99
N GLU A 5 15.04 4.80 -27.14
CA GLU A 5 16.05 4.59 -28.19
C GLU A 5 16.42 5.86 -29.00
N GLY A 6 15.77 7.01 -28.71
CA GLY A 6 16.03 8.28 -29.39
C GLY A 6 16.12 9.49 -28.47
N ALA A 7 16.25 9.29 -27.16
CA ALA A 7 16.19 10.37 -26.18
C ALA A 7 17.38 11.32 -26.27
N SER A 8 17.09 12.63 -26.38
CA SER A 8 18.09 13.71 -26.35
C SER A 8 18.66 13.89 -24.93
N ALA A 9 19.78 14.63 -24.78
CA ALA A 9 20.38 14.93 -23.47
C ALA A 9 19.39 15.61 -22.50
N GLY A 10 18.34 16.29 -23.00
CA GLY A 10 17.26 16.89 -22.21
C GLY A 10 16.29 15.87 -21.60
N ASP A 11 16.16 14.68 -22.18
CA ASP A 11 15.21 13.64 -21.74
C ASP A 11 15.67 12.91 -20.47
N HIS A 12 16.94 13.09 -20.09
CA HIS A 12 17.53 12.53 -18.87
C HIS A 12 17.49 13.47 -17.66
N GLN A 13 16.82 14.61 -17.78
CA GLN A 13 16.65 15.58 -16.69
C GLN A 13 15.18 15.84 -16.38
N ALA A 14 14.89 16.07 -15.09
CA ALA A 14 13.59 16.49 -14.59
C ALA A 14 13.74 17.28 -13.30
N GLN A 15 12.71 18.00 -12.88
CA GLN A 15 12.71 18.61 -11.54
C GLN A 15 12.58 17.52 -10.47
N VAL A 16 11.76 16.47 -10.76
CA VAL A 16 11.50 15.35 -9.86
C VAL A 16 11.57 14.03 -10.61
N ILE A 17 12.27 13.05 -10.05
CA ILE A 17 12.20 11.66 -10.51
C ILE A 17 11.37 10.85 -9.52
N VAL A 18 10.41 10.08 -10.04
CA VAL A 18 9.64 9.10 -9.29
C VAL A 18 10.05 7.70 -9.71
N VAL A 19 10.46 6.85 -8.78
CA VAL A 19 10.92 5.49 -9.06
C VAL A 19 9.84 4.47 -8.73
N GLY A 20 9.21 3.90 -9.77
CA GLY A 20 8.15 2.90 -9.71
C GLY A 20 6.77 3.48 -10.00
N ALA A 21 6.09 2.91 -11.02
CA ALA A 21 4.75 3.30 -11.46
C ALA A 21 3.62 2.45 -10.81
N GLY A 22 3.78 2.06 -9.54
CA GLY A 22 2.69 1.52 -8.73
C GLY A 22 1.80 2.64 -8.17
N PRO A 23 0.79 2.33 -7.33
CA PRO A 23 -0.17 3.32 -6.82
C PRO A 23 0.47 4.56 -6.19
N ALA A 24 1.54 4.39 -5.41
CA ALA A 24 2.25 5.50 -4.77
C ALA A 24 2.94 6.43 -5.78
N GLY A 25 3.67 5.84 -6.73
CA GLY A 25 4.44 6.61 -7.71
C GLY A 25 3.54 7.25 -8.76
N SER A 26 2.51 6.56 -9.23
CA SER A 26 1.54 7.13 -10.16
C SER A 26 0.76 8.29 -9.53
N ALA A 27 0.35 8.16 -8.25
CA ALA A 27 -0.30 9.27 -7.54
C ALA A 27 0.66 10.47 -7.36
N ALA A 28 1.92 10.23 -6.94
CA ALA A 28 2.90 11.30 -6.81
C ALA A 28 3.16 12.01 -8.14
N ALA A 29 3.38 11.25 -9.22
CA ALA A 29 3.64 11.80 -10.54
C ALA A 29 2.46 12.60 -11.09
N LEU A 30 1.22 12.08 -10.92
CA LEU A 30 -0.01 12.76 -11.31
C LEU A 30 -0.17 14.11 -10.63
N HIS A 31 -0.05 14.14 -9.29
CA HIS A 31 -0.25 15.38 -8.53
C HIS A 31 0.88 16.40 -8.79
N LEU A 32 2.13 15.95 -8.98
CA LEU A 32 3.23 16.81 -9.40
C LEU A 32 3.00 17.42 -10.77
N ALA A 33 2.61 16.62 -11.76
CA ALA A 33 2.34 17.10 -13.11
C ALA A 33 1.19 18.11 -13.12
N ARG A 34 0.12 17.86 -12.37
CA ARG A 34 -0.99 18.83 -12.19
C ARG A 34 -0.55 20.13 -11.53
N ALA A 35 0.49 20.09 -10.70
CA ALA A 35 1.10 21.28 -10.10
C ALA A 35 2.12 21.99 -11.03
N GLY A 36 2.24 21.55 -12.29
CA GLY A 36 3.16 22.14 -13.28
C GLY A 36 4.62 21.75 -13.07
N VAL A 37 4.92 20.72 -12.29
CA VAL A 37 6.28 20.23 -12.04
C VAL A 37 6.68 19.27 -13.16
N ASP A 38 7.86 19.47 -13.75
CA ASP A 38 8.45 18.48 -14.68
C ASP A 38 8.85 17.22 -13.91
N VAL A 39 8.10 16.13 -14.18
CA VAL A 39 8.24 14.86 -13.47
C VAL A 39 8.53 13.71 -14.42
N LEU A 40 9.56 12.93 -14.10
CA LEU A 40 9.95 11.71 -14.79
C LEU A 40 9.59 10.49 -13.92
N LEU A 41 8.69 9.64 -14.42
CA LEU A 41 8.24 8.42 -13.77
C LEU A 41 8.96 7.21 -14.39
N LEU A 42 9.80 6.53 -13.62
CA LEU A 42 10.56 5.36 -14.07
C LEU A 42 9.88 4.07 -13.65
N GLU A 43 9.60 3.16 -14.59
CA GLU A 43 9.06 1.84 -14.30
C GLU A 43 9.93 0.76 -14.96
N LYS A 44 10.34 -0.22 -14.14
CA LYS A 44 11.19 -1.34 -14.59
C LYS A 44 10.47 -2.32 -15.53
N GLY A 45 9.15 -2.41 -15.45
CA GLY A 45 8.32 -3.24 -16.33
C GLY A 45 8.12 -2.58 -17.67
N THR A 46 8.03 -3.40 -18.73
CA THR A 46 7.71 -2.95 -20.09
C THR A 46 6.21 -3.04 -20.40
N SER A 47 5.45 -3.69 -19.51
CA SER A 47 4.00 -3.88 -19.62
C SER A 47 3.35 -3.89 -18.23
N PRO A 48 2.02 -3.79 -18.17
CA PRO A 48 1.29 -3.92 -16.91
C PRO A 48 1.67 -5.22 -16.19
N ARG A 49 2.02 -5.13 -14.92
CA ARG A 49 2.53 -6.24 -14.12
C ARG A 49 1.54 -6.66 -13.05
N ASP A 50 1.51 -7.95 -12.81
CA ASP A 50 0.79 -8.50 -11.66
C ASP A 50 1.60 -8.27 -10.36
N LYS A 51 0.93 -7.82 -9.29
CA LYS A 51 1.49 -7.66 -7.94
C LYS A 51 0.59 -8.38 -6.93
N VAL A 52 1.19 -9.08 -5.98
CA VAL A 52 0.45 -9.73 -4.88
C VAL A 52 -0.33 -8.68 -4.08
N CYS A 53 -1.66 -8.82 -4.09
CA CYS A 53 -2.63 -7.93 -3.46
C CYS A 53 -3.98 -8.63 -3.38
N GLY A 54 -4.88 -8.18 -2.51
CA GLY A 54 -6.29 -8.57 -2.50
C GLY A 54 -7.12 -7.87 -3.58
N ASP A 55 -6.59 -6.82 -4.24
CA ASP A 55 -7.25 -6.05 -5.30
C ASP A 55 -8.47 -5.23 -4.86
N GLY A 56 -8.79 -5.24 -3.57
CA GLY A 56 -9.91 -4.52 -2.98
C GLY A 56 -9.54 -3.10 -2.55
N LEU A 57 -10.47 -2.19 -2.72
CA LEU A 57 -10.42 -0.80 -2.29
C LEU A 57 -11.59 -0.49 -1.35
N THR A 58 -11.27 0.09 -0.21
CA THR A 58 -12.26 0.69 0.69
C THR A 58 -12.82 1.99 0.12
N PRO A 59 -13.94 2.53 0.60
CA PRO A 59 -14.49 3.83 0.18
C PRO A 59 -13.46 4.96 0.16
N ARG A 60 -12.52 4.95 1.10
CA ARG A 60 -11.40 5.89 1.15
C ARG A 60 -10.47 5.76 -0.06
N GLY A 61 -10.23 4.52 -0.51
CA GLY A 61 -9.46 4.25 -1.73
C GLY A 61 -10.20 4.71 -2.98
N VAL A 62 -11.50 4.53 -3.03
CA VAL A 62 -12.36 5.03 -4.12
C VAL A 62 -12.29 6.56 -4.19
N GLN A 63 -12.35 7.25 -3.05
CA GLN A 63 -12.20 8.71 -2.99
C GLN A 63 -10.86 9.18 -3.57
N GLN A 64 -9.78 8.43 -3.35
CA GLN A 64 -8.48 8.75 -3.97
C GLN A 64 -8.53 8.62 -5.50
N LEU A 65 -9.21 7.59 -6.03
CA LEU A 65 -9.40 7.46 -7.47
C LEU A 65 -10.16 8.64 -8.07
N VAL A 66 -11.24 9.07 -7.41
CA VAL A 66 -12.03 10.24 -7.81
C VAL A 66 -11.16 11.52 -7.84
N ARG A 67 -10.34 11.74 -6.81
CA ARG A 67 -9.39 12.87 -6.77
C ARG A 67 -8.35 12.82 -7.89
N MET A 68 -7.90 11.62 -8.22
CA MET A 68 -6.98 11.39 -9.32
C MET A 68 -7.67 11.52 -10.70
N GLY A 69 -9.01 11.67 -10.76
CA GLY A 69 -9.77 11.78 -11.99
C GLY A 69 -9.89 10.47 -12.75
N VAL A 70 -9.79 9.35 -12.03
CA VAL A 70 -10.00 8.02 -12.62
C VAL A 70 -11.51 7.83 -12.85
N ASP A 71 -11.88 7.39 -14.05
CA ASP A 71 -13.25 6.99 -14.35
C ASP A 71 -13.57 5.66 -13.64
N ILE A 72 -14.27 5.79 -12.51
CA ILE A 72 -14.68 4.64 -11.67
C ILE A 72 -15.96 3.96 -12.17
N ASP A 73 -16.61 4.51 -13.19
CA ASP A 73 -17.79 3.95 -13.85
C ASP A 73 -17.43 3.20 -15.15
N ALA A 74 -16.18 3.31 -15.60
CA ALA A 74 -15.67 2.56 -16.74
C ALA A 74 -15.77 1.02 -16.51
N PRO A 75 -15.98 0.24 -17.58
CA PRO A 75 -16.04 -1.22 -17.48
C PRO A 75 -14.84 -1.85 -16.78
N GLY A 76 -15.08 -2.94 -16.06
CA GLY A 76 -14.05 -3.72 -15.35
C GLY A 76 -13.85 -3.33 -13.88
N TRP A 77 -14.56 -2.34 -13.36
CA TRP A 77 -14.68 -2.12 -11.92
C TRP A 77 -15.83 -2.96 -11.36
N MET A 78 -15.56 -3.72 -10.28
CA MET A 78 -16.59 -4.37 -9.50
C MET A 78 -16.86 -3.55 -8.24
N ARG A 79 -18.10 -3.10 -8.07
CA ARG A 79 -18.53 -2.38 -6.85
C ARG A 79 -18.81 -3.35 -5.73
N THR A 80 -18.32 -3.02 -4.53
CA THR A 80 -18.59 -3.78 -3.31
C THR A 80 -19.41 -2.96 -2.34
N LYS A 81 -20.41 -3.61 -1.75
CA LYS A 81 -21.35 -3.00 -0.79
C LYS A 81 -20.74 -2.90 0.61
N GLY A 82 -19.78 -3.78 0.93
CA GLY A 82 -19.22 -3.83 2.26
C GLY A 82 -18.17 -4.94 2.44
N MET A 83 -17.99 -5.34 3.69
CA MET A 83 -17.16 -6.48 4.10
C MET A 83 -18.04 -7.61 4.67
N ARG A 84 -17.60 -8.83 4.49
CA ARG A 84 -18.15 -10.01 5.19
C ARG A 84 -17.04 -10.60 6.05
N TRP A 85 -17.26 -10.66 7.35
CA TRP A 85 -16.32 -11.32 8.27
C TRP A 85 -16.80 -12.71 8.62
N VAL A 86 -15.91 -13.69 8.50
CA VAL A 86 -16.15 -15.10 8.81
C VAL A 86 -15.26 -15.53 9.96
N CYS A 87 -15.84 -16.05 11.04
CA CYS A 87 -15.11 -16.54 12.20
C CYS A 87 -15.98 -17.50 13.02
N GLY A 88 -15.46 -18.69 13.38
CA GLY A 88 -16.12 -19.65 14.24
C GLY A 88 -17.44 -20.17 13.65
N GLY A 89 -17.52 -20.39 12.36
CA GLY A 89 -18.71 -20.82 11.64
C GLY A 89 -19.81 -19.76 11.53
N ARG A 90 -19.52 -18.51 11.89
CA ARG A 90 -20.43 -17.37 11.79
C ARG A 90 -19.94 -16.39 10.75
N GLN A 91 -20.89 -15.68 10.14
CA GLN A 91 -20.60 -14.59 9.23
C GLN A 91 -21.39 -13.34 9.62
N VAL A 92 -20.76 -12.18 9.44
CA VAL A 92 -21.38 -10.87 9.66
C VAL A 92 -21.12 -9.99 8.45
N HIS A 93 -22.19 -9.41 7.91
CA HIS A 93 -22.11 -8.42 6.84
C HIS A 93 -22.02 -7.02 7.43
N ILE A 94 -21.12 -6.21 6.88
CA ILE A 94 -20.84 -4.85 7.32
C ILE A 94 -20.88 -3.98 6.08
N ASP A 95 -22.00 -3.33 5.85
CA ASP A 95 -22.15 -2.39 4.74
C ASP A 95 -21.20 -1.18 4.96
N TRP A 96 -20.66 -0.62 3.88
CA TRP A 96 -19.87 0.59 3.98
C TRP A 96 -20.72 1.74 4.53
N PRO A 97 -20.19 2.50 5.50
CA PRO A 97 -20.96 3.59 6.09
C PRO A 97 -21.20 4.69 5.06
N ARG A 98 -22.41 5.23 5.04
CA ARG A 98 -22.69 6.48 4.33
C ARG A 98 -21.98 7.62 5.07
N SER A 99 -20.98 8.21 4.42
CA SER A 99 -20.25 9.36 4.95
C SER A 99 -20.30 10.48 3.93
N GLY A 100 -20.37 11.71 4.40
CA GLY A 100 -20.37 12.87 3.48
C GLY A 100 -19.02 13.11 2.79
N SER A 101 -17.98 12.36 3.15
CA SER A 101 -16.59 12.56 2.67
C SER A 101 -16.07 11.47 1.74
N HIS A 102 -16.72 10.30 1.72
CA HIS A 102 -16.33 9.16 0.88
C HIS A 102 -17.55 8.53 0.23
N PRO A 103 -17.42 7.89 -0.93
CA PRO A 103 -18.46 7.02 -1.48
C PRO A 103 -18.92 5.97 -0.45
N ASP A 104 -20.14 5.48 -0.59
CA ASP A 104 -20.72 4.43 0.24
C ASP A 104 -20.52 3.03 -0.36
N PHE A 105 -19.51 2.88 -1.21
CA PHE A 105 -19.11 1.62 -1.83
C PHE A 105 -17.60 1.50 -1.93
N GLY A 106 -17.12 0.26 -1.96
CA GLY A 106 -15.76 -0.09 -2.33
C GLY A 106 -15.66 -0.51 -3.79
N LEU A 107 -14.45 -0.75 -4.25
CA LEU A 107 -14.18 -1.25 -5.61
C LEU A 107 -13.20 -2.42 -5.56
N THR A 108 -13.26 -3.29 -6.56
CA THR A 108 -12.18 -4.23 -6.85
C THR A 108 -11.76 -4.11 -8.30
N ARG A 109 -10.46 -4.31 -8.55
CA ARG A 109 -9.88 -4.43 -9.88
C ARG A 109 -8.53 -5.11 -9.77
N SER A 110 -8.19 -5.98 -10.74
CA SER A 110 -6.89 -6.64 -10.74
C SER A 110 -5.74 -5.62 -10.69
N ARG A 111 -4.68 -5.89 -9.90
CA ARG A 111 -3.52 -4.99 -9.80
C ARG A 111 -2.85 -4.73 -11.14
N ARG A 112 -2.95 -5.67 -12.07
CA ARG A 112 -2.44 -5.48 -13.43
C ARG A 112 -3.11 -4.30 -14.12
N ASP A 113 -4.45 -4.27 -14.09
CA ASP A 113 -5.23 -3.20 -14.75
C ASP A 113 -5.19 -1.92 -13.92
N PHE A 114 -5.31 -2.05 -12.60
CA PHE A 114 -5.31 -0.93 -11.67
C PHE A 114 -4.04 -0.08 -11.78
N ASP A 115 -2.87 -0.71 -11.72
CA ASP A 115 -1.59 0.01 -11.80
C ASP A 115 -1.41 0.70 -13.17
N ASP A 116 -1.87 0.07 -14.27
CA ASP A 116 -1.83 0.64 -15.61
C ASP A 116 -2.75 1.87 -15.75
N ILE A 117 -3.98 1.80 -15.21
CA ILE A 117 -4.91 2.92 -15.19
C ILE A 117 -4.27 4.12 -14.48
N LEU A 118 -3.69 3.91 -13.30
CA LEU A 118 -3.06 5.00 -12.54
C LEU A 118 -1.85 5.59 -13.26
N ALA A 119 -1.03 4.75 -13.89
CA ALA A 119 0.13 5.21 -14.66
C ALA A 119 -0.30 6.04 -15.88
N ARG A 120 -1.33 5.61 -16.60
CA ARG A 120 -1.91 6.37 -17.74
C ARG A 120 -2.51 7.69 -17.27
N GLN A 121 -3.16 7.73 -16.11
CA GLN A 121 -3.69 8.96 -15.52
C GLN A 121 -2.56 9.95 -15.20
N ALA A 122 -1.40 9.47 -14.71
CA ALA A 122 -0.24 10.31 -14.48
C ALA A 122 0.31 10.89 -15.81
N VAL A 123 0.38 10.07 -16.86
CA VAL A 123 0.81 10.52 -18.20
C VAL A 123 -0.18 11.54 -18.77
N ALA A 124 -1.49 11.29 -18.65
CA ALA A 124 -2.51 12.24 -19.11
C ALA A 124 -2.45 13.58 -18.37
N ALA A 125 -1.94 13.60 -17.14
CA ALA A 125 -1.69 14.81 -16.37
C ALA A 125 -0.38 15.54 -16.78
N GLY A 126 0.46 14.95 -17.63
CA GLY A 126 1.71 15.54 -18.12
C GLY A 126 3.00 14.90 -17.58
N ALA A 127 2.92 13.81 -16.80
CA ALA A 127 4.10 13.09 -16.35
C ALA A 127 4.75 12.32 -17.52
N ARG A 128 6.09 12.37 -17.61
CA ARG A 128 6.84 11.56 -18.58
C ARG A 128 7.08 10.17 -18.00
N LEU A 129 6.55 9.11 -18.60
CA LEU A 129 6.69 7.73 -18.17
C LEU A 129 7.71 6.99 -19.03
N LEU A 130 8.76 6.44 -18.42
CA LEU A 130 9.74 5.56 -19.06
C LEU A 130 9.55 4.12 -18.54
N LEU A 131 9.01 3.27 -19.41
CA LEU A 131 8.89 1.83 -19.19
C LEU A 131 10.24 1.13 -19.49
N GLY A 132 10.42 -0.08 -18.94
CA GLY A 132 11.67 -0.83 -19.11
C GLY A 132 12.89 -0.18 -18.45
N THR A 133 12.68 0.83 -17.63
CA THR A 133 13.72 1.63 -16.98
C THR A 133 13.84 1.28 -15.50
N LYS A 134 14.85 0.49 -15.16
CA LYS A 134 15.07 -0.02 -13.81
C LYS A 134 16.12 0.82 -13.09
N ALA A 135 15.69 1.64 -12.12
CA ALA A 135 16.61 2.32 -11.22
C ALA A 135 17.48 1.31 -10.45
N THR A 136 18.78 1.55 -10.43
CA THR A 136 19.80 0.68 -9.81
C THR A 136 20.40 1.28 -8.56
N GLY A 137 20.44 2.61 -8.45
CA GLY A 137 20.95 3.31 -7.27
C GLY A 137 20.78 4.83 -7.35
N PRO A 138 21.00 5.53 -6.24
CA PRO A 138 20.98 6.98 -6.21
C PRO A 138 22.26 7.55 -6.81
N LEU A 139 22.16 8.71 -7.48
CA LEU A 139 23.25 9.62 -7.72
C LEU A 139 23.30 10.63 -6.58
N THR A 140 24.47 10.90 -6.02
CA THR A 140 24.61 11.82 -4.90
C THR A 140 25.76 12.82 -5.13
N ASP A 141 25.62 14.02 -4.59
CA ASP A 141 26.72 14.97 -4.50
C ASP A 141 27.72 14.60 -3.37
N ARG A 142 28.79 15.41 -3.23
CA ARG A 142 29.82 15.23 -2.20
C ARG A 142 29.27 15.32 -0.77
N ALA A 143 28.12 15.98 -0.56
CA ALA A 143 27.45 16.08 0.74
C ALA A 143 26.49 14.89 1.00
N GLY A 144 26.37 13.96 0.05
CA GLY A 144 25.47 12.81 0.12
C GLY A 144 24.00 13.18 -0.09
N ARG A 145 23.71 14.34 -0.72
CA ARG A 145 22.39 14.71 -1.17
C ARG A 145 22.11 14.05 -2.51
N ILE A 146 20.90 13.52 -2.67
CA ILE A 146 20.49 12.91 -3.95
C ILE A 146 20.39 13.96 -5.06
N THR A 147 20.93 13.64 -6.22
CA THR A 147 20.95 14.47 -7.44
C THR A 147 20.36 13.75 -8.64
N GLY A 148 19.85 12.53 -8.43
CA GLY A 148 19.27 11.72 -9.46
C GLY A 148 19.33 10.24 -9.16
N VAL A 149 19.18 9.42 -10.19
CA VAL A 149 19.27 7.96 -10.10
C VAL A 149 20.04 7.39 -11.29
N SER A 150 20.86 6.36 -11.02
CA SER A 150 21.37 5.47 -12.06
C SER A 150 20.30 4.44 -12.40
N ALA A 151 20.19 4.05 -13.66
CA ALA A 151 19.26 3.06 -14.13
C ALA A 151 19.87 2.18 -15.23
N VAL A 152 19.20 1.07 -15.52
CA VAL A 152 19.44 0.27 -16.73
C VAL A 152 18.16 0.24 -17.54
N VAL A 153 18.29 0.43 -18.86
CA VAL A 153 17.17 0.60 -19.79
C VAL A 153 17.15 -0.54 -20.81
N GLY A 154 15.96 -1.01 -21.14
CA GLY A 154 15.73 -2.01 -22.16
C GLY A 154 16.21 -3.42 -21.79
N ALA A 155 16.05 -4.33 -22.74
CA ALA A 155 16.47 -5.73 -22.62
C ALA A 155 17.99 -5.86 -22.50
N ASP A 156 18.75 -5.02 -23.19
CA ASP A 156 20.22 -4.99 -23.23
C ASP A 156 20.83 -4.33 -21.99
N ARG A 157 19.98 -3.85 -21.07
CA ARG A 157 20.38 -3.26 -19.79
C ARG A 157 21.38 -2.12 -19.95
N GLN A 158 21.15 -1.25 -20.92
CA GLN A 158 21.99 -0.07 -21.17
C GLN A 158 22.04 0.85 -19.95
N PRO A 159 23.22 1.20 -19.41
CA PRO A 159 23.32 2.11 -18.27
C PRO A 159 22.93 3.53 -18.68
N ARG A 160 22.12 4.18 -17.83
CA ARG A 160 21.71 5.58 -17.99
C ARG A 160 21.69 6.27 -16.63
N ASN A 161 21.97 7.56 -16.63
CA ASN A 161 21.84 8.41 -15.45
C ASN A 161 20.75 9.45 -15.69
N TYR A 162 19.82 9.54 -14.75
CA TYR A 162 18.74 10.53 -14.75
C TYR A 162 18.94 11.49 -13.60
N HIS A 163 18.86 12.80 -13.88
CA HIS A 163 19.17 13.86 -12.93
C HIS A 163 17.92 14.60 -12.48
N ALA A 164 17.80 14.84 -11.18
CA ALA A 164 16.74 15.64 -10.57
C ALA A 164 17.16 16.18 -9.22
N SER A 165 16.56 17.31 -8.81
CA SER A 165 16.81 17.88 -7.48
C SER A 165 16.11 17.15 -6.34
N VAL A 166 15.08 16.35 -6.65
CA VAL A 166 14.29 15.53 -5.71
C VAL A 166 14.00 14.17 -6.32
N VAL A 167 14.09 13.12 -5.52
CA VAL A 167 13.70 11.75 -5.91
C VAL A 167 12.65 11.23 -4.95
N ILE A 168 11.59 10.65 -5.51
CA ILE A 168 10.53 9.95 -4.76
C ILE A 168 10.69 8.46 -5.00
N ALA A 169 11.07 7.71 -3.95
CA ALA A 169 11.18 6.27 -3.99
C ALA A 169 9.79 5.63 -3.77
N ALA A 170 9.21 5.12 -4.85
CA ALA A 170 7.96 4.35 -4.92
C ALA A 170 8.21 2.91 -5.40
N ASP A 171 9.43 2.39 -5.22
CA ASP A 171 9.94 1.11 -5.72
C ASP A 171 9.45 -0.12 -4.91
N GLY A 172 8.43 0.10 -4.09
CA GLY A 172 7.68 -0.94 -3.39
C GLY A 172 8.46 -1.59 -2.25
N ALA A 173 8.09 -2.81 -1.87
CA ALA A 173 8.69 -3.51 -0.73
C ALA A 173 10.19 -3.79 -0.89
N SER A 174 10.72 -3.80 -2.10
CA SER A 174 12.17 -3.95 -2.36
C SER A 174 12.99 -2.76 -1.89
N ALA A 175 12.44 -1.55 -2.01
CA ALA A 175 12.98 -0.29 -1.52
C ALA A 175 14.49 -0.10 -1.78
N ARG A 176 14.94 -0.44 -2.98
CA ARG A 176 16.38 -0.45 -3.33
C ARG A 176 17.01 0.93 -3.22
N THR A 177 16.27 1.95 -3.68
CA THR A 177 16.73 3.34 -3.59
C THR A 177 16.92 3.76 -2.13
N ALA A 178 15.99 3.38 -1.25
CA ALA A 178 16.09 3.65 0.18
C ALA A 178 17.29 2.92 0.82
N LEU A 179 17.46 1.63 0.52
CA LEU A 179 18.57 0.82 1.02
C LEU A 179 19.94 1.39 0.59
N ALA A 180 20.07 1.79 -0.67
CA ALA A 180 21.30 2.39 -1.17
C ALA A 180 21.62 3.75 -0.51
N MET A 181 20.62 4.45 0.03
CA MET A 181 20.78 5.64 0.86
C MET A 181 20.98 5.33 2.36
N GLY A 182 21.19 4.08 2.73
CA GLY A 182 21.37 3.63 4.12
C GLY A 182 20.11 3.74 4.98
N LEU A 183 18.92 3.66 4.35
CA LEU A 183 17.64 3.62 5.04
C LEU A 183 17.17 2.18 5.15
N GLU A 184 17.61 1.50 6.21
CA GLU A 184 17.26 0.11 6.47
C GLU A 184 15.88 -0.02 7.15
N ARG A 185 15.37 -1.25 7.20
CA ARG A 185 14.15 -1.56 7.95
C ARG A 185 14.43 -1.54 9.44
N ASP A 186 13.49 -1.02 10.20
CA ASP A 186 13.45 -1.18 11.65
C ASP A 186 12.98 -2.61 11.98
N PRO A 187 13.85 -3.47 12.55
CA PRO A 187 13.51 -4.86 12.84
C PRO A 187 12.45 -5.01 13.94
N SER A 188 12.22 -3.97 14.73
CA SER A 188 11.17 -3.95 15.75
C SER A 188 9.76 -3.72 15.19
N ARG A 189 9.65 -3.46 13.89
CA ARG A 189 8.37 -3.17 13.25
C ARG A 189 7.89 -4.31 12.37
N PRO A 190 6.56 -4.52 12.27
CA PRO A 190 6.03 -5.69 11.60
C PRO A 190 6.30 -5.69 10.09
N VAL A 191 6.60 -6.88 9.58
CA VAL A 191 6.59 -7.20 8.16
C VAL A 191 5.76 -8.47 8.02
N ALA A 192 4.56 -8.38 7.47
CA ALA A 192 3.77 -9.56 7.15
C ALA A 192 4.22 -10.15 5.81
N THR A 193 3.82 -11.38 5.58
CA THR A 193 3.90 -12.01 4.26
C THR A 193 2.48 -12.38 3.82
N ALA A 194 2.17 -12.13 2.57
CA ALA A 194 0.91 -12.52 1.95
C ALA A 194 1.15 -13.45 0.77
N ALA A 195 0.22 -14.37 0.55
CA ALA A 195 0.17 -15.19 -0.64
C ALA A 195 -1.24 -15.12 -1.24
N ARG A 196 -1.35 -15.14 -2.57
CA ARG A 196 -2.63 -15.11 -3.25
C ARG A 196 -2.60 -15.81 -4.60
N ARG A 197 -3.79 -16.19 -5.05
CA ARG A 197 -4.07 -16.81 -6.35
C ARG A 197 -5.43 -16.34 -6.86
N TYR A 198 -5.57 -16.22 -8.16
CA TYR A 198 -6.89 -16.06 -8.78
C TYR A 198 -7.51 -17.43 -9.07
N TYR A 199 -8.82 -17.50 -8.92
CA TYR A 199 -9.64 -18.66 -9.33
C TYR A 199 -10.78 -18.17 -10.21
N ARG A 200 -11.21 -19.00 -11.16
CA ARG A 200 -12.49 -18.82 -11.85
C ARG A 200 -13.60 -19.33 -10.96
N SER A 201 -14.63 -18.53 -10.74
CA SER A 201 -15.77 -18.86 -9.89
C SER A 201 -16.96 -18.00 -10.26
N GLU A 202 -17.88 -18.54 -11.00
CA GLU A 202 -19.13 -17.84 -11.34
C GLU A 202 -19.98 -17.57 -10.10
N ALA A 203 -19.97 -18.49 -9.12
CA ALA A 203 -20.73 -18.34 -7.88
C ALA A 203 -20.25 -17.18 -7.00
N ARG A 204 -19.01 -16.69 -7.18
CA ARG A 204 -18.39 -15.72 -6.27
C ARG A 204 -17.89 -14.46 -6.95
N THR A 205 -17.82 -14.43 -8.28
CA THR A 205 -17.24 -13.28 -9.01
C THR A 205 -18.03 -12.00 -8.84
N HIS A 206 -19.34 -12.09 -8.60
CA HIS A 206 -20.25 -10.96 -8.39
C HIS A 206 -20.72 -10.79 -6.93
N ASP A 207 -20.07 -11.46 -5.97
CA ASP A 207 -20.39 -11.28 -4.54
C ASP A 207 -20.19 -9.81 -4.14
N PRO A 208 -21.20 -9.12 -3.58
CA PRO A 208 -21.10 -7.70 -3.26
C PRO A 208 -20.24 -7.39 -2.02
N TYR A 209 -19.60 -8.37 -1.41
CA TYR A 209 -18.81 -8.19 -0.20
C TYR A 209 -17.36 -8.62 -0.36
N LEU A 210 -16.45 -7.86 0.22
CA LEU A 210 -15.06 -8.28 0.46
C LEU A 210 -15.05 -9.24 1.65
N GLU A 211 -14.81 -10.52 1.41
CA GLU A 211 -14.90 -11.55 2.45
C GLU A 211 -13.56 -11.76 3.14
N LEU A 212 -13.57 -11.80 4.49
CA LEU A 212 -12.42 -11.95 5.36
C LEU A 212 -12.62 -13.12 6.33
N TRP A 213 -11.64 -14.04 6.40
CA TRP A 213 -11.65 -15.23 7.23
C TRP A 213 -10.62 -15.11 8.35
N ALA A 214 -11.08 -15.08 9.60
CA ALA A 214 -10.25 -14.82 10.77
C ALA A 214 -9.91 -16.05 11.61
N ASP A 215 -10.43 -17.23 11.25
CA ASP A 215 -10.28 -18.49 11.99
C ASP A 215 -9.52 -19.57 11.21
N LEU A 216 -8.65 -19.15 10.29
CA LEU A 216 -7.80 -20.08 9.57
C LEU A 216 -6.74 -20.70 10.50
N LEU A 217 -6.37 -21.93 10.20
CA LEU A 217 -5.34 -22.66 10.94
C LEU A 217 -4.09 -22.83 10.10
N CYS A 218 -2.93 -22.64 10.74
CA CYS A 218 -1.64 -22.92 10.11
C CYS A 218 -1.52 -24.41 9.81
N SER A 219 -1.24 -24.78 8.57
CA SER A 219 -1.13 -26.18 8.10
C SER A 219 -0.14 -27.01 8.90
N ARG A 220 0.98 -26.43 9.32
CA ARG A 220 2.07 -27.15 10.04
C ARG A 220 1.80 -27.33 11.53
N THR A 221 1.08 -26.42 12.17
CA THR A 221 0.95 -26.37 13.64
C THR A 221 -0.46 -26.62 14.14
N GLY A 222 -1.47 -26.55 13.27
CA GLY A 222 -2.90 -26.60 13.64
C GLY A 222 -3.35 -25.44 14.53
N ARG A 223 -2.49 -24.44 14.77
CA ARG A 223 -2.83 -23.22 15.56
C ARG A 223 -3.47 -22.18 14.69
N ASP A 224 -4.19 -21.24 15.30
CA ASP A 224 -4.76 -20.09 14.62
C ASP A 224 -3.69 -19.37 13.79
N LEU A 225 -4.04 -19.02 12.53
CA LEU A 225 -3.17 -18.23 11.66
C LEU A 225 -2.92 -16.86 12.29
N PRO A 226 -1.68 -16.39 12.44
CA PRO A 226 -1.39 -15.03 12.92
C PRO A 226 -1.69 -13.99 11.84
N GLY A 227 -2.92 -13.99 11.35
CA GLY A 227 -3.36 -13.20 10.21
C GLY A 227 -4.80 -13.52 9.83
N TYR A 228 -5.11 -13.41 8.55
CA TYR A 228 -6.43 -13.70 8.00
C TYR A 228 -6.36 -14.12 6.53
N GLY A 229 -7.41 -14.77 6.04
CA GLY A 229 -7.64 -15.04 4.62
C GLY A 229 -8.67 -14.11 4.02
N TRP A 230 -8.66 -13.99 2.71
CA TRP A 230 -9.66 -13.20 1.96
C TRP A 230 -10.13 -13.89 0.70
N ILE A 231 -11.38 -13.59 0.31
CA ILE A 231 -11.99 -13.96 -0.96
C ILE A 231 -12.66 -12.70 -1.51
N PHE A 232 -12.06 -12.10 -2.55
CA PHE A 232 -12.54 -10.83 -3.11
C PHE A 232 -13.00 -11.02 -4.55
N PRO A 233 -14.23 -10.60 -4.90
CA PRO A 233 -14.78 -10.69 -6.24
C PRO A 233 -14.08 -9.73 -7.19
N LEU A 234 -13.97 -10.08 -8.48
CA LEU A 234 -13.45 -9.18 -9.51
C LEU A 234 -14.49 -8.78 -10.56
N GLY A 235 -15.63 -9.46 -10.62
CA GLY A 235 -16.73 -9.16 -11.56
C GLY A 235 -16.48 -9.61 -12.99
N ASP A 236 -15.38 -10.29 -13.25
CA ASP A 236 -14.93 -10.72 -14.58
C ASP A 236 -14.80 -12.25 -14.72
N GLY A 237 -15.53 -13.00 -13.91
CA GLY A 237 -15.44 -14.47 -13.81
C GLY A 237 -14.39 -14.93 -12.80
N ARG A 238 -13.59 -14.02 -12.23
CA ARG A 238 -12.52 -14.34 -11.30
C ARG A 238 -12.80 -13.87 -9.88
N VAL A 239 -12.13 -14.55 -8.95
CA VAL A 239 -12.01 -14.14 -7.55
C VAL A 239 -10.55 -14.14 -7.12
N ASN A 240 -10.17 -13.18 -6.30
CA ASN A 240 -8.86 -13.10 -5.68
C ASN A 240 -8.93 -13.79 -4.32
N VAL A 241 -8.25 -14.91 -4.17
CA VAL A 241 -8.18 -15.68 -2.92
C VAL A 241 -6.77 -15.61 -2.38
N GLY A 242 -6.64 -15.27 -1.12
CA GLY A 242 -5.33 -15.22 -0.50
C GLY A 242 -5.37 -15.20 1.01
N LEU A 243 -4.21 -15.20 1.61
CA LEU A 243 -4.03 -15.07 3.04
C LEU A 243 -2.75 -14.32 3.36
N GLY A 244 -2.75 -13.64 4.51
CA GLY A 244 -1.60 -12.93 5.04
C GLY A 244 -1.33 -13.32 6.47
N ALA A 245 -0.04 -13.35 6.87
CA ALA A 245 0.36 -13.67 8.22
C ALA A 245 1.52 -12.80 8.70
N LEU A 246 1.50 -12.48 9.99
CA LEU A 246 2.61 -11.86 10.70
C LEU A 246 3.57 -12.94 11.23
N PRO A 247 4.88 -12.76 11.12
CA PRO A 247 5.83 -13.68 11.73
C PRO A 247 5.76 -13.59 13.26
N HIS A 248 5.77 -14.72 13.95
CA HIS A 248 5.86 -14.77 15.40
C HIS A 248 6.55 -16.05 15.86
N ARG A 249 7.34 -15.96 16.92
CA ARG A 249 8.13 -17.10 17.46
C ARG A 249 7.28 -18.34 17.79
N ARG A 250 6.02 -18.16 18.18
CA ARG A 250 5.10 -19.26 18.52
C ARG A 250 4.66 -20.09 17.31
N HIS A 251 4.67 -19.51 16.12
CA HIS A 251 4.18 -20.15 14.89
C HIS A 251 5.33 -20.64 14.00
N GLY A 252 6.57 -20.17 14.27
CA GLY A 252 7.68 -20.38 13.36
C GLY A 252 7.42 -19.71 11.99
N ALA A 253 8.02 -20.22 10.95
CA ALA A 253 7.71 -19.83 9.58
C ALA A 253 6.37 -20.44 9.17
N VAL A 254 5.40 -19.59 8.84
CA VAL A 254 4.09 -20.02 8.34
C VAL A 254 4.24 -20.43 6.87
N ASP A 255 3.88 -21.68 6.57
CA ASP A 255 3.77 -22.14 5.20
C ASP A 255 2.44 -21.66 4.61
N LEU A 256 2.50 -20.49 3.94
CA LEU A 256 1.31 -19.86 3.36
C LEU A 256 0.71 -20.68 2.22
N ARG A 257 1.56 -21.40 1.44
CA ARG A 257 1.09 -22.25 0.35
C ARG A 257 0.25 -23.40 0.91
N ALA A 258 0.82 -24.24 1.77
CA ALA A 258 0.14 -25.36 2.35
C ALA A 258 -1.09 -24.94 3.18
N THR A 259 -1.01 -23.78 3.86
CA THR A 259 -2.15 -23.24 4.62
C THR A 259 -3.28 -22.82 3.68
N MET A 260 -2.99 -22.20 2.54
CA MET A 260 -3.97 -21.81 1.54
C MET A 260 -4.62 -23.05 0.90
N GLU A 261 -3.82 -24.01 0.47
CA GLU A 261 -4.30 -25.28 -0.11
C GLU A 261 -5.25 -26.01 0.86
N GLN A 262 -4.86 -26.15 2.13
CA GLN A 262 -5.69 -26.73 3.17
C GLN A 262 -7.01 -25.94 3.41
N TRP A 263 -6.97 -24.62 3.33
CA TRP A 263 -8.17 -23.80 3.51
C TRP A 263 -9.12 -23.93 2.34
N VAL A 264 -8.61 -23.82 1.11
CA VAL A 264 -9.45 -23.84 -0.12
C VAL A 264 -10.22 -25.16 -0.25
N THR A 265 -9.63 -26.30 0.17
CA THR A 265 -10.32 -27.60 0.14
C THR A 265 -11.51 -27.68 1.10
N ARG A 266 -11.64 -26.78 2.07
CA ARG A 266 -12.76 -26.69 3.02
C ARG A 266 -13.86 -25.75 2.57
N LEU A 267 -13.64 -24.99 1.49
CA LEU A 267 -14.64 -24.11 0.92
C LEU A 267 -15.75 -24.93 0.24
N PRO A 268 -16.99 -24.39 0.14
CA PRO A 268 -18.08 -25.09 -0.53
C PRO A 268 -17.69 -25.50 -1.96
N PRO A 269 -17.93 -26.76 -2.36
CA PRO A 269 -17.53 -27.26 -3.69
C PRO A 269 -18.08 -26.45 -4.86
N HIS A 270 -19.26 -25.87 -4.72
CA HIS A 270 -19.89 -25.02 -5.74
C HIS A 270 -19.25 -23.64 -5.90
N TRP A 271 -18.28 -23.28 -5.05
CA TRP A 271 -17.46 -22.07 -5.25
C TRP A 271 -16.33 -22.30 -6.24
N GLU A 272 -16.10 -23.53 -6.66
CA GLU A 272 -15.16 -23.92 -7.73
C GLU A 272 -13.71 -23.47 -7.49
N MET A 273 -13.34 -23.20 -6.24
CA MET A 273 -11.97 -22.79 -5.88
C MET A 273 -11.05 -24.01 -5.76
N ARG A 274 -10.78 -24.66 -6.90
CA ARG A 274 -9.97 -25.87 -7.02
C ARG A 274 -8.79 -25.64 -7.95
N GLU A 275 -7.81 -26.56 -7.98
CA GLU A 275 -6.62 -26.44 -8.79
C GLU A 275 -6.93 -26.31 -10.28
N GLU A 276 -7.93 -27.04 -10.79
CA GLU A 276 -8.38 -26.98 -12.18
C GLU A 276 -8.93 -25.61 -12.59
N ASN A 277 -9.46 -24.85 -11.64
CA ASN A 277 -10.02 -23.50 -11.85
C ASN A 277 -9.03 -22.37 -11.49
N ALA A 278 -7.79 -22.72 -11.19
CA ALA A 278 -6.75 -21.74 -10.90
C ALA A 278 -6.39 -20.92 -12.15
N ASP A 279 -6.61 -19.60 -12.08
CA ASP A 279 -6.36 -18.65 -13.20
C ASP A 279 -4.99 -17.95 -13.09
N SER A 280 -4.20 -18.30 -12.09
CA SER A 280 -2.83 -17.79 -11.93
C SER A 280 -1.99 -18.70 -11.03
N PRO A 281 -0.65 -18.63 -11.12
CA PRO A 281 0.19 -19.27 -10.10
C PRO A 281 0.01 -18.59 -8.73
N LEU A 282 0.21 -19.35 -7.66
CA LEU A 282 0.29 -18.80 -6.30
C LEU A 282 1.55 -17.95 -6.18
N ARG A 283 1.38 -16.70 -5.78
CA ARG A 283 2.47 -15.72 -5.60
C ARG A 283 2.48 -15.18 -4.18
N SER A 284 3.68 -14.85 -3.68
CA SER A 284 3.87 -14.28 -2.34
C SER A 284 4.60 -12.95 -2.41
N ALA A 285 4.33 -12.08 -1.42
CA ALA A 285 5.04 -10.83 -1.24
C ALA A 285 5.13 -10.43 0.24
N ALA A 286 6.18 -9.67 0.57
CA ALA A 286 6.30 -9.01 1.86
C ALA A 286 5.43 -7.75 1.92
N LEU A 287 4.86 -7.50 3.09
CA LEU A 287 4.06 -6.32 3.43
C LEU A 287 4.77 -5.53 4.52
N PRO A 288 5.57 -4.51 4.16
CA PRO A 288 6.28 -3.68 5.13
C PRO A 288 5.31 -2.70 5.80
N MET A 289 5.07 -2.87 7.11
CA MET A 289 4.00 -2.21 7.84
C MET A 289 4.48 -1.14 8.82
N GLY A 290 3.56 -0.24 9.18
CA GLY A 290 3.64 0.60 10.36
C GLY A 290 4.86 1.53 10.42
N PHE A 291 5.30 2.05 9.27
CA PHE A 291 6.52 2.82 9.13
C PHE A 291 7.78 2.06 9.52
N ASN A 292 7.93 0.83 9.04
CA ASN A 292 9.11 0.02 9.32
C ASN A 292 10.40 0.50 8.64
N ARG A 293 10.37 1.63 7.95
CA ARG A 293 11.54 2.31 7.39
C ARG A 293 11.46 3.80 7.73
N ARG A 294 12.52 4.34 8.31
CA ARG A 294 12.61 5.75 8.75
C ARG A 294 14.02 6.30 8.55
N PRO A 295 14.17 7.62 8.41
CA PRO A 295 13.11 8.63 8.25
C PRO A 295 12.43 8.54 6.88
N GLN A 296 11.22 9.13 6.75
CA GLN A 296 10.46 9.15 5.49
C GLN A 296 11.03 10.15 4.47
N TYR A 297 11.90 11.04 4.91
CA TYR A 297 12.65 11.98 4.10
C TYR A 297 14.13 12.00 4.50
N ARG A 298 15.02 11.98 3.51
CA ARG A 298 16.47 12.11 3.74
C ARG A 298 17.16 12.74 2.54
N ARG A 299 17.70 13.95 2.71
CA ARG A 299 18.62 14.60 1.74
C ARG A 299 18.12 14.55 0.28
N GLY A 300 16.90 14.99 0.03
CA GLY A 300 16.28 15.01 -1.30
C GLY A 300 15.58 13.73 -1.72
N LEU A 301 15.59 12.67 -0.89
CA LEU A 301 14.85 11.42 -1.10
C LEU A 301 13.61 11.39 -0.22
N LEU A 302 12.41 11.20 -0.83
CA LEU A 302 11.15 10.90 -0.14
C LEU A 302 10.80 9.43 -0.33
N LEU A 303 10.28 8.78 0.72
CA LEU A 303 9.80 7.40 0.65
C LEU A 303 8.28 7.39 0.67
N VAL A 304 7.64 6.71 -0.31
CA VAL A 304 6.18 6.61 -0.42
C VAL A 304 5.72 5.14 -0.53
N GLY A 305 4.55 4.84 0.01
CA GLY A 305 3.98 3.49 -0.02
C GLY A 305 4.86 2.44 0.67
N ASP A 306 4.97 1.26 0.06
CA ASP A 306 5.73 0.14 0.65
C ASP A 306 7.22 0.45 0.82
N SER A 307 7.80 1.34 0.01
CA SER A 307 9.21 1.74 0.17
C SER A 307 9.45 2.47 1.49
N GLY A 308 8.44 3.19 1.99
CA GLY A 308 8.41 3.82 3.31
C GLY A 308 7.83 2.93 4.43
N GLY A 309 7.45 1.68 4.10
CA GLY A 309 6.83 0.79 5.08
C GLY A 309 5.43 1.26 5.51
N MET A 310 4.63 1.76 4.58
CA MET A 310 3.37 2.45 4.87
C MET A 310 2.13 1.55 4.84
N VAL A 311 2.29 0.24 4.75
CA VAL A 311 1.16 -0.70 4.88
C VAL A 311 0.56 -0.59 6.28
N SER A 312 -0.77 -0.58 6.38
CA SER A 312 -1.48 -0.52 7.66
C SER A 312 -1.18 -1.74 8.53
N PRO A 313 -0.73 -1.56 9.77
CA PRO A 313 -0.51 -2.67 10.69
C PRO A 313 -1.80 -3.27 11.25
N TRP A 314 -2.95 -2.64 10.96
CA TRP A 314 -4.27 -3.09 11.40
C TRP A 314 -4.89 -4.13 10.47
N SER A 315 -4.79 -3.89 9.15
CA SER A 315 -5.52 -4.65 8.14
C SER A 315 -4.64 -5.19 7.00
N GLY A 316 -3.38 -4.77 6.92
CA GLY A 316 -2.56 -5.07 5.75
C GLY A 316 -2.92 -4.25 4.50
N GLU A 317 -3.84 -3.29 4.60
CA GLU A 317 -4.17 -2.37 3.51
C GLU A 317 -2.97 -1.46 3.22
N GLY A 318 -2.64 -1.29 1.94
CA GLY A 318 -1.50 -0.49 1.52
C GLY A 318 -1.76 0.40 0.31
N ILE A 319 -2.78 0.12 -0.50
CA ILE A 319 -3.05 0.88 -1.74
C ILE A 319 -3.47 2.32 -1.40
N VAL A 320 -4.41 2.49 -0.47
CA VAL A 320 -4.92 3.80 -0.05
C VAL A 320 -3.79 4.65 0.51
N GLN A 321 -3.02 4.09 1.45
CA GLN A 321 -1.88 4.77 2.06
C GLN A 321 -0.79 5.12 1.04
N ALA A 322 -0.62 4.27 0.02
CA ALA A 322 0.32 4.51 -1.07
C ALA A 322 -0.11 5.72 -1.92
N MET A 323 -1.37 5.80 -2.33
CA MET A 323 -1.90 6.93 -3.11
C MET A 323 -1.87 8.23 -2.30
N GLU A 324 -2.33 8.21 -1.04
CA GLU A 324 -2.30 9.38 -0.16
C GLU A 324 -0.88 9.86 0.15
N ALA A 325 0.07 8.95 0.36
CA ALA A 325 1.47 9.33 0.56
C ALA A 325 2.07 9.95 -0.70
N GLY A 326 1.67 9.48 -1.89
CA GLY A 326 2.02 10.07 -3.17
C GLY A 326 1.50 11.51 -3.30
N GLU A 327 0.23 11.75 -2.96
CA GLU A 327 -0.41 13.08 -2.93
C GLU A 327 0.35 14.02 -1.96
N ILE A 328 0.58 13.61 -0.71
CA ILE A 328 1.30 14.40 0.30
C ILE A 328 2.75 14.70 -0.16
N ALA A 329 3.43 13.73 -0.77
CA ALA A 329 4.77 13.94 -1.30
C ALA A 329 4.77 14.97 -2.42
N ALA A 330 3.80 14.89 -3.35
CA ALA A 330 3.67 15.83 -4.45
C ALA A 330 3.40 17.26 -3.97
N GLU A 331 2.45 17.45 -3.05
CA GLU A 331 2.16 18.77 -2.45
C GLU A 331 3.38 19.36 -1.77
N THR A 332 4.07 18.55 -0.95
CA THR A 332 5.27 18.98 -0.23
C THR A 332 6.38 19.38 -1.19
N VAL A 333 6.62 18.59 -2.23
CA VAL A 333 7.68 18.84 -3.22
C VAL A 333 7.36 20.05 -4.08
N ALA A 334 6.10 20.19 -4.55
CA ALA A 334 5.69 21.35 -5.33
C ALA A 334 5.90 22.67 -4.56
N LEU A 335 5.50 22.71 -3.29
CA LEU A 335 5.75 23.87 -2.41
C LEU A 335 7.26 24.11 -2.15
N ALA A 336 8.04 23.05 -2.03
CA ALA A 336 9.48 23.16 -1.83
C ALA A 336 10.20 23.69 -3.07
N LEU A 337 9.78 23.32 -4.28
CA LEU A 337 10.37 23.76 -5.54
C LEU A 337 10.13 25.24 -5.83
N GLN A 338 9.09 25.85 -5.27
CA GLN A 338 8.84 27.30 -5.35
C GLN A 338 9.89 28.11 -4.56
N ARG A 339 10.67 27.46 -3.67
CA ARG A 339 11.72 28.12 -2.91
C ARG A 339 13.07 28.01 -3.63
N PRO A 340 13.95 29.01 -3.48
CA PRO A 340 15.34 28.89 -3.95
C PRO A 340 15.99 27.62 -3.40
N GLY A 341 16.94 27.06 -4.14
CA GLY A 341 17.74 25.92 -3.67
C GLY A 341 18.47 26.24 -2.34
N GLY A 342 18.85 25.19 -1.60
CA GLY A 342 19.53 25.31 -0.32
C GLY A 342 18.65 25.06 0.91
N ALA A 343 18.98 25.69 2.05
CA ALA A 343 18.39 25.40 3.36
C ALA A 343 16.86 25.55 3.41
N GLY A 344 16.31 26.57 2.75
CA GLY A 344 14.87 26.83 2.73
C GLY A 344 14.07 25.74 2.01
N ARG A 345 14.58 25.26 0.86
CA ARG A 345 13.97 24.12 0.14
C ARG A 345 14.09 22.84 0.95
N GLU A 346 15.24 22.59 1.55
CA GLU A 346 15.50 21.41 2.38
C GLU A 346 14.54 21.37 3.58
N GLN A 347 14.35 22.50 4.28
CA GLN A 347 13.40 22.63 5.38
C GLN A 347 11.96 22.32 4.93
N ALA A 348 11.55 22.79 3.74
CA ALA A 348 10.24 22.50 3.18
C ALA A 348 10.07 21.00 2.89
N LEU A 349 11.06 20.35 2.31
CA LEU A 349 11.03 18.90 2.04
C LEU A 349 10.94 18.08 3.33
N HIS A 350 11.54 18.53 4.44
CA HIS A 350 11.40 17.88 5.75
C HIS A 350 9.96 17.85 6.27
N GLN A 351 9.07 18.75 5.81
CA GLN A 351 7.65 18.75 6.20
C GLN A 351 6.93 17.47 5.79
N TYR A 352 7.37 16.80 4.72
CA TYR A 352 6.82 15.52 4.30
C TYR A 352 6.80 14.49 5.45
N ALA A 353 7.93 14.29 6.12
CA ALA A 353 8.02 13.34 7.22
C ALA A 353 7.10 13.73 8.40
N SER A 354 6.93 15.03 8.65
CA SER A 354 6.03 15.54 9.68
C SER A 354 4.57 15.29 9.30
N GLU A 355 4.21 15.53 8.04
CA GLU A 355 2.85 15.39 7.55
C GLU A 355 2.36 13.93 7.55
N VAL A 356 3.16 12.99 7.04
CA VAL A 356 2.81 11.56 7.10
C VAL A 356 2.74 11.05 8.55
N ASN A 357 3.60 11.57 9.45
CA ASN A 357 3.50 11.23 10.87
C ASN A 357 2.27 11.85 11.55
N ARG A 358 1.85 13.06 11.16
CA ARG A 358 0.62 13.69 11.63
C ARG A 358 -0.60 12.87 11.23
N ARG A 359 -0.63 12.40 9.97
CA ARG A 359 -1.75 11.66 9.39
C ARG A 359 -1.92 10.26 10.01
N TRP A 360 -0.84 9.48 10.11
CA TRP A 360 -0.92 8.07 10.52
C TRP A 360 -0.13 7.72 11.78
N GLY A 361 0.72 8.59 12.27
CA GLY A 361 1.71 8.22 13.28
C GLY A 361 1.14 7.63 14.57
N ARG A 362 0.04 8.19 15.11
CA ARG A 362 -0.65 7.65 16.28
C ARG A 362 -1.39 6.35 15.98
N TYR A 363 -2.11 6.34 14.86
CA TYR A 363 -2.85 5.17 14.40
C TYR A 363 -1.92 3.97 14.13
N TYR A 364 -0.78 4.19 13.47
CA TYR A 364 0.20 3.14 13.23
C TYR A 364 0.92 2.70 14.50
N ARG A 365 1.17 3.59 15.45
CA ARG A 365 1.77 3.21 16.74
C ARG A 365 0.86 2.25 17.47
N LEU A 366 -0.41 2.58 17.62
CA LEU A 366 -1.40 1.70 18.23
C LEU A 366 -1.49 0.38 17.47
N GLY A 367 -1.59 0.43 16.14
CA GLY A 367 -1.65 -0.74 15.28
C GLY A 367 -0.43 -1.65 15.39
N ASN A 368 0.79 -1.09 15.46
CA ASN A 368 2.01 -1.87 15.67
C ASN A 368 1.98 -2.62 17.00
N THR A 369 1.53 -1.95 18.07
CA THR A 369 1.39 -2.58 19.39
C THR A 369 0.36 -3.71 19.37
N VAL A 370 -0.80 -3.50 18.74
CA VAL A 370 -1.83 -4.53 18.61
C VAL A 370 -1.36 -5.66 17.69
N ALA A 371 -0.69 -5.34 16.59
CA ALA A 371 -0.13 -6.33 15.67
C ALA A 371 0.87 -7.25 16.38
N GLU A 372 1.74 -6.71 17.23
CA GLU A 372 2.71 -7.48 18.00
C GLU A 372 2.08 -8.29 19.14
N LEU A 373 1.23 -7.66 19.95
CA LEU A 373 0.69 -8.28 21.16
C LEU A 373 -0.49 -9.21 20.89
N VAL A 374 -1.27 -8.96 19.86
CA VAL A 374 -2.52 -9.68 19.56
C VAL A 374 -2.40 -10.45 18.26
N PHE A 375 -2.27 -9.77 17.10
CA PHE A 375 -2.38 -10.41 15.80
C PHE A 375 -1.28 -11.43 15.53
N ALA A 376 -0.04 -11.11 15.87
CA ALA A 376 1.08 -12.02 15.68
C ALA A 376 1.00 -13.26 16.60
N ARG A 377 0.29 -13.16 17.74
CA ARG A 377 0.15 -14.26 18.70
C ARG A 377 -1.08 -15.11 18.49
N TYR A 378 -2.21 -14.49 18.14
CA TYR A 378 -3.54 -15.09 18.20
C TYR A 378 -4.36 -14.88 16.92
N GLY A 379 -3.80 -14.22 15.90
CA GLY A 379 -4.54 -13.79 14.71
C GLY A 379 -5.63 -12.75 15.05
N TYR A 380 -6.65 -12.69 14.21
CA TYR A 380 -7.79 -11.78 14.37
C TYR A 380 -8.94 -12.40 15.17
N ARG A 381 -8.92 -13.71 15.42
CA ARG A 381 -9.97 -14.46 16.10
C ARG A 381 -10.38 -13.88 17.47
N PRO A 382 -9.46 -13.41 18.35
CA PRO A 382 -9.87 -12.78 19.62
C PRO A 382 -10.71 -11.52 19.47
N LEU A 383 -10.47 -10.74 18.39
CA LEU A 383 -11.25 -9.54 18.08
C LEU A 383 -12.62 -9.87 17.47
N LEU A 384 -12.74 -11.01 16.79
CA LEU A 384 -13.95 -11.47 16.13
C LEU A 384 -14.62 -12.61 16.90
N ASN A 385 -14.56 -12.53 18.24
CA ASN A 385 -15.22 -13.52 19.08
C ASN A 385 -16.76 -13.38 19.02
N ARG A 386 -17.46 -14.39 19.57
CA ARG A 386 -18.93 -14.49 19.53
C ARG A 386 -19.64 -13.21 20.03
N ARG A 387 -19.10 -12.54 21.05
CA ARG A 387 -19.73 -11.34 21.64
C ARG A 387 -19.61 -10.14 20.69
N VAL A 388 -18.44 -9.96 20.11
CA VAL A 388 -18.19 -8.88 19.14
C VAL A 388 -19.04 -9.08 17.89
N MET A 389 -19.03 -10.28 17.31
CA MET A 389 -19.82 -10.59 16.10
C MET A 389 -21.34 -10.53 16.33
N ALA A 390 -21.82 -10.65 17.56
CA ALA A 390 -23.24 -10.51 17.90
C ALA A 390 -23.65 -9.03 18.13
N SER A 391 -22.72 -8.08 18.20
CA SER A 391 -22.99 -6.67 18.46
C SER A 391 -22.72 -5.82 17.21
N PRO A 392 -23.73 -5.31 16.51
CA PRO A 392 -23.57 -4.44 15.35
C PRO A 392 -22.64 -3.24 15.65
N THR A 393 -22.81 -2.61 16.80
CA THR A 393 -22.01 -1.44 17.22
C THR A 393 -20.52 -1.78 17.34
N LEU A 394 -20.17 -2.90 18.00
CA LEU A 394 -18.77 -3.32 18.14
C LEU A 394 -18.16 -3.73 16.78
N VAL A 395 -18.93 -4.41 15.95
CA VAL A 395 -18.51 -4.80 14.59
C VAL A 395 -18.21 -3.57 13.75
N HIS A 396 -19.10 -2.57 13.75
CA HIS A 396 -18.88 -1.33 13.00
C HIS A 396 -17.69 -0.52 13.55
N ALA A 397 -17.54 -0.43 14.88
CA ALA A 397 -16.40 0.24 15.49
C ALA A 397 -15.07 -0.43 15.10
N LEU A 398 -15.02 -1.76 15.14
CA LEU A 398 -13.85 -2.52 14.76
C LEU A 398 -13.55 -2.40 13.27
N ALA A 399 -14.57 -2.43 12.40
CA ALA A 399 -14.41 -2.23 10.97
C ALA A 399 -13.79 -0.85 10.67
N ARG A 400 -14.30 0.22 11.27
CA ARG A 400 -13.76 1.57 11.12
C ARG A 400 -12.32 1.69 11.63
N LEU A 401 -12.00 1.00 12.73
CA LEU A 401 -10.63 0.96 13.25
C LEU A 401 -9.70 0.23 12.28
N LEU A 402 -10.10 -0.93 11.76
CA LEU A 402 -9.27 -1.74 10.86
C LEU A 402 -9.04 -1.06 9.49
N THR A 403 -10.05 -0.36 8.96
CA THR A 403 -9.99 0.29 7.64
C THR A 403 -9.57 1.76 7.69
N HIS A 404 -9.24 2.30 8.88
CA HIS A 404 -8.98 3.74 9.09
C HIS A 404 -10.13 4.62 8.57
N GLY A 405 -11.35 4.14 8.77
CA GLY A 405 -12.57 4.78 8.25
C GLY A 405 -13.08 5.98 9.07
N THR A 406 -12.25 6.57 9.96
CA THR A 406 -12.64 7.59 10.93
C THR A 406 -12.22 9.03 10.57
N ASP A 407 -11.70 9.25 9.37
CA ASP A 407 -11.20 10.57 8.94
C ASP A 407 -12.30 11.60 8.66
N ALA A 408 -13.54 11.17 8.52
CA ALA A 408 -14.65 12.07 8.30
C ALA A 408 -15.14 12.69 9.62
N PRO A 409 -15.46 13.98 9.67
CA PRO A 409 -16.18 14.58 10.76
C PRO A 409 -17.68 14.19 10.67
N SER A 410 -17.99 12.89 10.75
CA SER A 410 -19.35 12.39 10.56
C SER A 410 -20.28 12.68 11.73
N GLY A 411 -19.77 13.15 12.86
CA GLY A 411 -20.55 13.38 14.06
C GLY A 411 -21.07 12.10 14.76
N ASP A 412 -20.79 10.92 14.21
CA ASP A 412 -21.17 9.64 14.77
C ASP A 412 -20.38 9.33 16.05
N LEU A 413 -21.10 8.82 17.07
CA LEU A 413 -20.52 8.46 18.37
C LEU A 413 -19.37 7.43 18.19
N ILE A 414 -19.51 6.47 17.30
CA ILE A 414 -18.49 5.45 17.02
C ILE A 414 -17.20 6.09 16.53
N ASP A 415 -17.28 7.03 15.58
CA ASP A 415 -16.11 7.77 15.09
C ASP A 415 -15.44 8.58 16.19
N THR A 416 -16.24 9.18 17.07
CA THR A 416 -15.73 9.95 18.21
C THR A 416 -14.98 9.06 19.18
N VAL A 417 -15.49 7.87 19.49
CA VAL A 417 -14.84 6.89 20.38
C VAL A 417 -13.54 6.36 19.73
N VAL A 418 -13.59 5.93 18.48
CA VAL A 418 -12.39 5.39 17.80
C VAL A 418 -11.31 6.46 17.67
N ARG A 419 -11.67 7.70 17.30
CA ARG A 419 -10.72 8.83 17.27
C ARG A 419 -10.17 9.15 18.66
N GLY A 420 -11.01 9.07 19.70
CA GLY A 420 -10.60 9.24 21.10
C GLY A 420 -9.53 8.23 21.49
N LEU A 421 -9.75 6.95 21.22
CA LEU A 421 -8.78 5.87 21.47
C LEU A 421 -7.44 6.13 20.78
N VAL A 422 -7.46 6.51 19.48
CA VAL A 422 -6.23 6.83 18.75
C VAL A 422 -5.53 8.07 19.30
N ARG A 423 -6.29 9.09 19.77
CA ARG A 423 -5.73 10.32 20.34
C ARG A 423 -5.06 10.11 21.70
N MET A 424 -5.48 9.13 22.48
CA MET A 424 -4.83 8.78 23.77
C MET A 424 -3.41 8.21 23.57
N VAL A 425 -3.09 7.73 22.38
CA VAL A 425 -1.73 7.26 22.06
C VAL A 425 -0.78 8.47 21.98
N PRO A 426 0.35 8.47 22.73
CA PRO A 426 1.31 9.56 22.67
C PRO A 426 1.76 9.87 21.25
N ALA A 427 1.89 11.14 20.91
CA ALA A 427 2.42 11.52 19.60
C ALA A 427 3.83 10.95 19.38
N PRO A 428 4.21 10.59 18.15
CA PRO A 428 5.59 10.19 17.85
C PRO A 428 6.54 11.32 18.29
N ARG A 429 7.62 10.97 19.02
CA ARG A 429 8.66 11.94 19.34
C ARG A 429 9.18 12.54 18.06
N ARG A 430 9.22 13.88 17.96
CA ARG A 430 9.89 14.55 16.85
C ARG A 430 11.36 14.12 16.90
N HIS A 431 11.86 13.47 15.87
CA HIS A 431 13.30 13.27 15.76
C HIS A 431 13.92 14.67 15.55
N ALA A 432 14.47 15.23 16.62
CA ALA A 432 15.45 16.30 16.49
C ALA A 432 16.59 15.73 15.64
N GLY A 433 16.84 16.32 14.47
CA GLY A 433 17.93 15.93 13.59
C GLY A 433 19.28 16.14 14.31
N GLY A 434 19.68 15.18 15.12
CA GLY A 434 21.00 15.10 15.73
C GLY A 434 21.94 14.43 14.74
N LEU A 435 22.85 15.19 14.17
CA LEU A 435 24.08 14.73 13.52
C LEU A 435 24.93 13.97 14.57
N GLY A 436 24.62 12.72 14.79
CA GLY A 436 25.44 11.79 15.55
C GLY A 436 26.26 10.93 14.60
N VAL A 437 27.33 11.49 14.07
CA VAL A 437 28.40 10.70 13.44
C VAL A 437 29.05 9.87 14.55
N ARG A 438 28.67 8.61 14.72
CA ARG A 438 29.53 7.65 15.40
C ARG A 438 30.60 7.23 14.40
N ARG A 439 31.80 7.82 14.56
CA ARG A 439 33.05 7.25 14.02
C ARG A 439 33.30 5.91 14.70
N ARG A 440 33.40 4.87 13.92
CA ARG A 440 34.27 3.71 14.11
C ARG A 440 34.86 3.34 12.78
#